data_4b3c751f228d525820190e1e45aa2613
#
_entry.id   4b3c751f228d525820190e1e45aa2613
#
_cell.length_a   1.000
_cell.length_b   1.000
_cell.length_c   1.000
_cell.angle_alpha   90.00
_cell.angle_beta   90.00
_cell.angle_gamma   90.00
#
_symmetry.space_group_name_H-M   'P 1'
#
loop_
_entity.id
_entity.type
_entity.pdbx_description
1 polymer ?
#
loop_
_entity_poly.entity_id
_entity_poly.type
_entity_poly.pdbx_seq_one_letter_code
_entity_poly.pdbx_strand_id
1 'polypeptide(L)'
;MEGQSVKTRNVSRLLQEMGCLVSEFDTESFRYDPLAIGKMLVRLACCNKVCVLPAHGNLKWLVPVIYVLSLVFRYKVYLFTIGGRLHIYLKSMPFHRFFLGRIARVFNETHLLGRNLHELYGYENLTFCPNFKFVDFTPTPHHTAQRLRLVFLARIIMEKGLDVIFAYCDFLMKNHRTDVTIDFYGMIAEKDKDYFLTKVDSYPFGTYKGVAQQQDIPTLLESYDAMLFPTHYPTEGIPGSVLDAYISGIPVIATNWVYASELIDNGKTGIIVPFDNCTDDFIKACEHLLHHEDELNQMKKMAYEKGKTYRSDYAKAILNEYFKTM
;
A
#
# COMPACT_ATOMS: atom_id res chain seq x y z
N MET A 1 -1.54 12.27 0.48
CA MET A 1 -0.87 11.73 1.68
C MET A 1 0.04 10.60 1.27
N GLU A 2 1.26 10.53 1.77
CA GLU A 2 2.16 9.42 1.45
C GLU A 2 1.77 8.16 2.24
N GLY A 3 1.90 6.98 1.61
CA GLY A 3 1.50 5.71 2.21
C GLY A 3 2.17 5.40 3.56
N GLN A 4 3.39 5.91 3.79
CA GLN A 4 4.10 5.84 5.06
C GLN A 4 3.33 6.53 6.20
N SER A 5 2.88 7.76 5.98
CA SER A 5 2.14 8.53 7.00
C SER A 5 0.81 7.87 7.37
N VAL A 6 0.17 7.22 6.40
CA VAL A 6 -1.07 6.45 6.65
C VAL A 6 -0.78 5.23 7.50
N LYS A 7 0.25 4.44 7.15
CA LYS A 7 0.63 3.25 7.93
C LYS A 7 1.01 3.61 9.36
N THR A 8 1.81 4.66 9.55
CA THR A 8 2.23 5.11 10.89
C THR A 8 1.01 5.43 11.75
N ARG A 9 0.05 6.21 11.22
CA ARG A 9 -1.18 6.54 11.93
C ARG A 9 -2.03 5.31 12.23
N ASN A 10 -2.14 4.37 11.29
CA ASN A 10 -2.90 3.14 11.52
C ASN A 10 -2.27 2.29 12.62
N VAL A 11 -0.95 2.11 12.62
CA VAL A 11 -0.26 1.36 13.69
C VAL A 11 -0.42 2.06 15.03
N SER A 12 -0.23 3.38 15.08
CA SER A 12 -0.39 4.17 16.31
C SER A 12 -1.81 4.05 16.88
N ARG A 13 -2.83 4.27 16.05
CA ARG A 13 -4.23 4.13 16.43
C ARG A 13 -4.53 2.71 16.93
N LEU A 14 -4.05 1.68 16.25
CA LEU A 14 -4.27 0.29 16.66
C LEU A 14 -3.68 0.00 18.04
N LEU A 15 -2.45 0.46 18.31
CA LEU A 15 -1.82 0.30 19.60
C LEU A 15 -2.59 1.05 20.72
N GLN A 16 -3.13 2.24 20.43
CA GLN A 16 -3.99 2.98 21.37
C GLN A 16 -5.29 2.20 21.67
N GLU A 17 -5.97 1.65 20.64
CA GLU A 17 -7.15 0.81 20.81
C GLU A 17 -6.86 -0.51 21.56
N MET A 18 -5.60 -0.95 21.58
CA MET A 18 -5.13 -2.08 22.41
C MET A 18 -4.78 -1.68 23.85
N GLY A 19 -5.01 -0.42 24.23
CA GLY A 19 -4.74 0.10 25.58
C GLY A 19 -3.29 0.54 25.82
N CYS A 20 -2.45 0.64 24.78
CA CYS A 20 -1.10 1.15 24.93
C CYS A 20 -1.10 2.68 25.04
N LEU A 21 -0.27 3.24 25.93
CA LEU A 21 0.04 4.66 25.92
C LEU A 21 1.04 4.95 24.80
N VAL A 22 0.55 5.53 23.71
CA VAL A 22 1.36 5.79 22.52
C VAL A 22 1.77 7.26 22.46
N SER A 23 3.05 7.51 22.20
CA SER A 23 3.60 8.83 21.92
C SER A 23 4.27 8.82 20.55
N GLU A 24 3.73 9.59 19.62
CA GLU A 24 4.27 9.71 18.28
C GLU A 24 5.42 10.72 18.23
N PHE A 25 6.37 10.44 17.34
CA PHE A 25 7.50 11.31 17.09
C PHE A 25 7.81 11.35 15.60
N ASP A 26 7.72 12.55 15.01
CA ASP A 26 8.10 12.76 13.63
C ASP A 26 9.57 13.22 13.55
N THR A 27 10.39 12.40 12.90
CA THR A 27 11.81 12.71 12.70
C THR A 27 12.08 13.87 11.74
N GLU A 28 11.10 14.28 10.96
CA GLU A 28 11.19 15.47 10.11
C GLU A 28 11.26 16.75 10.97
N SER A 29 10.64 16.73 12.15
CA SER A 29 10.68 17.84 13.10
C SER A 29 12.09 18.22 13.54
N PHE A 30 13.08 17.33 13.47
CA PHE A 30 14.48 17.61 13.83
C PHE A 30 15.12 18.70 12.96
N ARG A 31 14.59 18.94 11.75
CA ARG A 31 15.09 19.99 10.85
C ARG A 31 14.68 21.38 11.30
N TYR A 32 13.60 21.49 12.08
CA TYR A 32 12.96 22.77 12.39
C TYR A 32 12.92 23.07 13.89
N ASP A 33 12.99 22.02 14.75
CA ASP A 33 12.98 22.14 16.23
C ASP A 33 14.17 21.38 16.84
N PRO A 34 15.28 22.06 17.17
CA PRO A 34 16.42 21.44 17.85
C PRO A 34 16.07 20.80 19.19
N LEU A 35 15.04 21.28 19.89
CA LEU A 35 14.58 20.73 21.15
C LEU A 35 13.83 19.39 20.97
N ALA A 36 13.42 19.08 19.75
CA ALA A 36 12.73 17.83 19.43
C ALA A 36 13.58 16.60 19.76
N ILE A 37 14.91 16.67 19.55
CA ILE A 37 15.84 15.59 19.89
C ILE A 37 15.85 15.36 21.40
N GLY A 38 15.92 16.41 22.20
CA GLY A 38 15.85 16.32 23.68
C GLY A 38 14.54 15.69 24.17
N LYS A 39 13.41 16.14 23.60
CA LYS A 39 12.08 15.56 23.89
C LYS A 39 12.02 14.08 23.51
N MET A 40 12.61 13.68 22.39
CA MET A 40 12.70 12.27 21.99
C MET A 40 13.51 11.45 22.99
N LEU A 41 14.70 11.91 23.38
CA LEU A 41 15.54 11.19 24.34
C LEU A 41 14.85 10.97 25.68
N VAL A 42 14.16 11.99 26.22
CA VAL A 42 13.36 11.85 27.45
C VAL A 42 12.28 10.78 27.28
N ARG A 43 11.55 10.78 26.17
CA ARG A 43 10.52 9.76 25.91
C ARG A 43 11.10 8.37 25.76
N LEU A 44 12.25 8.23 25.08
CA LEU A 44 12.95 6.96 24.95
C LEU A 44 13.42 6.40 26.30
N ALA A 45 13.84 7.27 27.20
CA ALA A 45 14.24 6.87 28.56
C ALA A 45 13.05 6.37 29.43
N CYS A 46 11.82 6.79 29.09
CA CYS A 46 10.61 6.46 29.87
C CYS A 46 9.74 5.39 29.20
N CYS A 47 10.06 4.92 27.99
CA CYS A 47 9.24 3.94 27.29
C CYS A 47 9.78 2.50 27.44
N ASN A 48 8.88 1.52 27.29
CA ASN A 48 9.24 0.09 27.33
C ASN A 48 9.39 -0.50 25.91
N LYS A 49 8.81 0.15 24.91
CA LYS A 49 8.75 -0.34 23.53
C LYS A 49 8.86 0.84 22.56
N VAL A 50 9.62 0.67 21.51
CA VAL A 50 9.77 1.67 20.44
C VAL A 50 9.41 1.02 19.11
N CYS A 51 8.39 1.56 18.45
CA CYS A 51 8.00 1.16 17.09
C CYS A 51 8.64 2.12 16.09
N VAL A 52 9.36 1.58 15.12
CA VAL A 52 10.05 2.33 14.08
C VAL A 52 9.42 2.03 12.74
N LEU A 53 8.92 3.06 12.05
CA LEU A 53 8.31 2.97 10.73
C LEU A 53 9.08 3.89 9.76
N PRO A 54 10.34 3.59 9.44
CA PRO A 54 11.20 4.51 8.71
C PRO A 54 10.90 4.50 7.22
N ALA A 55 10.88 5.68 6.60
CA ALA A 55 11.16 5.77 5.17
C ALA A 55 12.57 5.26 4.89
N HIS A 56 12.81 4.79 3.68
CA HIS A 56 14.10 4.21 3.30
C HIS A 56 15.29 5.16 3.56
N GLY A 57 15.12 6.47 3.37
CA GLY A 57 16.17 7.46 3.64
C GLY A 57 16.55 7.54 5.12
N ASN A 58 15.59 7.41 6.01
CA ASN A 58 15.79 7.55 7.45
C ASN A 58 16.29 6.25 8.11
N LEU A 59 16.16 5.11 7.43
CA LEU A 59 16.62 3.82 7.93
C LEU A 59 18.12 3.85 8.28
N LYS A 60 18.92 4.57 7.48
CA LYS A 60 20.39 4.60 7.58
C LYS A 60 20.90 5.11 8.92
N TRP A 61 20.26 6.12 9.49
CA TRP A 61 20.71 6.73 10.74
C TRP A 61 19.82 6.37 11.92
N LEU A 62 18.51 6.23 11.69
CA LEU A 62 17.54 6.02 12.76
C LEU A 62 17.71 4.65 13.43
N VAL A 63 17.85 3.58 12.63
CA VAL A 63 17.94 2.21 13.19
C VAL A 63 19.17 2.02 14.07
N PRO A 64 20.39 2.39 13.65
CA PRO A 64 21.57 2.31 14.51
C PRO A 64 21.42 3.10 15.80
N VAL A 65 20.95 4.35 15.72
CA VAL A 65 20.77 5.22 16.89
C VAL A 65 19.76 4.62 17.88
N ILE A 66 18.58 4.23 17.40
CA ILE A 66 17.54 3.63 18.25
C ILE A 66 18.03 2.30 18.85
N TYR A 67 18.76 1.48 18.10
CA TYR A 67 19.34 0.25 18.64
C TYR A 67 20.33 0.51 19.77
N VAL A 68 21.30 1.40 19.57
CA VAL A 68 22.30 1.74 20.61
C VAL A 68 21.63 2.31 21.85
N LEU A 69 20.68 3.23 21.68
CA LEU A 69 19.92 3.78 22.81
C LEU A 69 19.09 2.71 23.52
N SER A 70 18.63 1.67 22.82
CA SER A 70 17.90 0.56 23.46
C SER A 70 18.77 -0.26 24.43
N LEU A 71 20.08 -0.31 24.21
CA LEU A 71 21.00 -0.97 25.14
C LEU A 71 21.19 -0.18 26.43
N VAL A 72 21.07 1.15 26.34
CA VAL A 72 21.17 2.05 27.51
C VAL A 72 19.85 2.11 28.28
N PHE A 73 18.76 2.38 27.58
CA PHE A 73 17.43 2.60 28.20
C PHE A 73 16.60 1.32 28.36
N ARG A 74 17.06 0.18 27.80
CA ARG A 74 16.45 -1.15 27.95
C ARG A 74 15.05 -1.29 27.40
N TYR A 75 14.63 -0.46 26.42
CA TYR A 75 13.38 -0.65 25.69
C TYR A 75 13.53 -1.68 24.57
N LYS A 76 12.40 -2.32 24.20
CA LYS A 76 12.35 -3.24 23.04
C LYS A 76 12.07 -2.47 21.76
N VAL A 77 12.83 -2.78 20.70
CA VAL A 77 12.67 -2.15 19.38
C VAL A 77 11.88 -3.06 18.44
N TYR A 78 10.90 -2.50 17.79
CA TYR A 78 10.04 -3.14 16.79
C TYR A 78 10.11 -2.35 15.49
N LEU A 79 10.46 -3.00 14.39
CA LEU A 79 10.49 -2.38 13.07
C LEU A 79 9.27 -2.83 12.27
N PHE A 80 8.49 -1.90 11.74
CA PHE A 80 7.48 -2.18 10.72
C PHE A 80 8.04 -1.79 9.36
N THR A 81 8.12 -2.74 8.44
CA THR A 81 8.62 -2.46 7.10
C THR A 81 7.62 -1.63 6.32
N ILE A 82 8.12 -0.80 5.41
CA ILE A 82 7.32 -0.01 4.47
C ILE A 82 7.84 -0.33 3.07
N GLY A 83 6.99 -0.96 2.27
CA GLY A 83 7.35 -1.45 0.95
C GLY A 83 8.26 -2.69 0.98
N GLY A 84 8.57 -3.21 -0.22
CA GLY A 84 9.26 -4.49 -0.40
C GLY A 84 10.79 -4.44 -0.50
N ARG A 85 11.44 -3.28 -0.32
CA ARG A 85 12.87 -3.09 -0.68
C ARG A 85 13.87 -3.34 0.45
N LEU A 86 13.43 -3.65 1.67
CA LEU A 86 14.35 -3.73 2.83
C LEU A 86 15.51 -4.70 2.59
N HIS A 87 15.25 -5.90 2.05
CA HIS A 87 16.27 -6.89 1.76
C HIS A 87 17.31 -6.40 0.74
N ILE A 88 16.92 -5.55 -0.21
CA ILE A 88 17.83 -4.94 -1.19
C ILE A 88 18.73 -3.89 -0.52
N TYR A 89 18.12 -3.02 0.31
CA TYR A 89 18.89 -2.01 1.05
C TYR A 89 19.96 -2.61 1.95
N LEU A 90 19.63 -3.70 2.61
CA LEU A 90 20.54 -4.36 3.54
C LEU A 90 21.75 -4.99 2.86
N LYS A 91 21.76 -5.21 1.53
CA LYS A 91 22.94 -5.73 0.81
C LYS A 91 24.18 -4.86 1.03
N SER A 92 24.02 -3.55 1.04
CA SER A 92 25.12 -2.57 1.22
C SER A 92 25.29 -2.09 2.66
N MET A 93 24.54 -2.64 3.64
CA MET A 93 24.49 -2.11 5.01
C MET A 93 24.78 -3.18 6.08
N PRO A 94 26.05 -3.65 6.26
CA PRO A 94 26.37 -4.74 7.19
C PRO A 94 26.02 -4.43 8.65
N PHE A 95 26.25 -3.20 9.12
CA PHE A 95 25.87 -2.80 10.49
C PHE A 95 24.36 -2.85 10.71
N HIS A 96 23.55 -2.43 9.73
CA HIS A 96 22.10 -2.50 9.81
C HIS A 96 21.61 -3.94 9.84
N ARG A 97 22.24 -4.83 9.06
CA ARG A 97 21.96 -6.28 9.13
C ARG A 97 22.16 -6.80 10.55
N PHE A 98 23.29 -6.44 11.18
CA PHE A 98 23.56 -6.83 12.55
C PHE A 98 22.51 -6.31 13.54
N PHE A 99 22.14 -5.04 13.46
CA PHE A 99 21.18 -4.44 14.37
C PHE A 99 19.78 -5.01 14.18
N LEU A 100 19.31 -5.11 12.94
CA LEU A 100 17.95 -5.60 12.66
C LEU A 100 17.77 -7.08 13.03
N GLY A 101 18.80 -7.91 12.92
CA GLY A 101 18.75 -9.28 13.41
C GLY A 101 18.68 -9.42 14.94
N ARG A 102 18.88 -8.32 15.70
CA ARG A 102 18.90 -8.30 17.18
C ARG A 102 17.81 -7.48 17.84
N ILE A 103 17.02 -6.73 17.08
CA ILE A 103 15.84 -6.04 17.64
C ILE A 103 14.74 -7.05 18.02
N ALA A 104 13.78 -6.64 18.82
CA ALA A 104 12.74 -7.52 19.33
C ALA A 104 11.93 -8.20 18.21
N ARG A 105 11.56 -7.44 17.16
CA ARG A 105 10.80 -8.01 16.02
C ARG A 105 10.88 -7.10 14.80
N VAL A 106 10.87 -7.71 13.62
CA VAL A 106 10.67 -7.06 12.32
C VAL A 106 9.31 -7.53 11.77
N PHE A 107 8.36 -6.61 11.65
CA PHE A 107 7.07 -6.86 11.03
C PHE A 107 7.17 -6.62 9.52
N ASN A 108 7.15 -7.70 8.76
CA ASN A 108 7.24 -7.67 7.29
C ASN A 108 5.85 -7.68 6.64
N GLU A 109 5.66 -6.84 5.61
CA GLU A 109 4.37 -6.69 4.93
C GLU A 109 3.99 -7.89 4.06
N THR A 110 4.98 -8.62 3.52
CA THR A 110 4.78 -9.72 2.58
C THR A 110 5.57 -10.94 3.03
N HIS A 111 5.07 -12.13 2.74
CA HIS A 111 5.76 -13.38 3.08
C HIS A 111 7.09 -13.52 2.34
N LEU A 112 7.15 -13.10 1.08
CA LEU A 112 8.39 -13.13 0.28
C LEU A 112 9.46 -12.22 0.87
N LEU A 113 9.09 -11.02 1.36
CA LEU A 113 10.06 -10.16 2.06
C LEU A 113 10.60 -10.86 3.30
N GLY A 114 9.74 -11.49 4.09
CA GLY A 114 10.16 -12.26 5.27
C GLY A 114 11.13 -13.40 4.88
N ARG A 115 10.78 -14.20 3.87
CA ARG A 115 11.68 -15.26 3.34
C ARG A 115 13.02 -14.69 2.88
N ASN A 116 13.03 -13.64 2.10
CA ASN A 116 14.28 -13.01 1.64
C ASN A 116 15.16 -12.52 2.81
N LEU A 117 14.57 -11.96 3.86
CA LEU A 117 15.30 -11.52 5.04
C LEU A 117 15.88 -12.72 5.83
N HIS A 118 15.13 -13.81 5.94
CA HIS A 118 15.58 -15.03 6.57
C HIS A 118 16.71 -15.70 5.75
N GLU A 119 16.51 -15.96 4.48
CA GLU A 119 17.45 -16.66 3.60
C GLU A 119 18.76 -15.90 3.39
N LEU A 120 18.68 -14.57 3.19
CA LEU A 120 19.86 -13.75 2.90
C LEU A 120 20.65 -13.33 4.16
N TYR A 121 19.97 -13.21 5.31
CA TYR A 121 20.57 -12.58 6.51
C TYR A 121 20.37 -13.39 7.78
N GLY A 122 19.69 -14.53 7.74
CA GLY A 122 19.46 -15.42 8.89
C GLY A 122 18.55 -14.80 9.96
N TYR A 123 17.60 -13.93 9.58
CA TYR A 123 16.71 -13.32 10.57
C TYR A 123 15.66 -14.33 11.05
N GLU A 124 15.58 -14.52 12.37
CA GLU A 124 14.57 -15.34 13.05
C GLU A 124 13.50 -14.47 13.75
N ASN A 125 13.75 -13.17 13.88
CA ASN A 125 12.88 -12.22 14.54
C ASN A 125 11.85 -11.59 13.59
N LEU A 126 11.32 -12.36 12.67
CA LEU A 126 10.35 -11.92 11.64
C LEU A 126 8.92 -12.28 12.04
N THR A 127 7.98 -11.41 11.73
CA THR A 127 6.54 -11.66 11.86
C THR A 127 5.82 -11.01 10.68
N PHE A 128 5.04 -11.80 9.96
CA PHE A 128 4.18 -11.27 8.92
C PHE A 128 3.09 -10.39 9.54
N CYS A 129 3.04 -9.15 9.12
CA CYS A 129 2.00 -8.19 9.49
C CYS A 129 1.74 -7.30 8.27
N PRO A 130 0.72 -7.62 7.48
CA PRO A 130 0.42 -6.85 6.26
C PRO A 130 0.01 -5.42 6.60
N ASN A 131 0.01 -4.57 5.59
CA ASN A 131 -0.65 -3.27 5.71
C ASN A 131 -2.16 -3.49 5.96
N PHE A 132 -2.80 -2.60 6.70
CA PHE A 132 -4.21 -2.77 7.10
C PHE A 132 -4.95 -1.43 7.14
N LYS A 133 -6.27 -1.51 7.19
CA LYS A 133 -7.17 -0.36 7.23
C LYS A 133 -8.16 -0.45 8.40
N PHE A 134 -8.51 0.70 8.92
CA PHE A 134 -9.62 0.88 9.88
C PHE A 134 -10.90 1.19 9.09
N VAL A 135 -11.54 0.18 8.57
CA VAL A 135 -12.77 0.33 7.80
C VAL A 135 -13.72 -0.79 8.16
N ASP A 136 -14.90 -0.42 8.63
CA ASP A 136 -16.05 -1.31 8.72
C ASP A 136 -17.01 -0.92 7.60
N PHE A 137 -16.90 -1.62 6.47
CA PHE A 137 -17.66 -1.33 5.27
C PHE A 137 -18.16 -2.62 4.64
N THR A 138 -19.41 -2.59 4.22
CA THR A 138 -20.04 -3.68 3.46
C THR A 138 -20.54 -3.09 2.15
N PRO A 139 -19.94 -3.45 1.01
CA PRO A 139 -20.37 -2.91 -0.27
C PRO A 139 -21.77 -3.35 -0.63
N THR A 140 -22.52 -2.46 -1.24
CA THR A 140 -23.83 -2.76 -1.81
C THR A 140 -23.60 -3.45 -3.17
N PRO A 141 -24.10 -4.67 -3.39
CA PRO A 141 -23.99 -5.31 -4.69
C PRO A 141 -24.66 -4.44 -5.76
N HIS A 142 -23.91 -4.03 -6.75
CA HIS A 142 -24.46 -3.37 -7.93
C HIS A 142 -24.13 -4.20 -9.18
N HIS A 143 -25.10 -4.28 -10.08
CA HIS A 143 -24.88 -4.90 -11.38
C HIS A 143 -24.24 -3.90 -12.34
N THR A 144 -23.31 -4.36 -13.13
CA THR A 144 -22.64 -3.59 -14.18
C THR A 144 -23.66 -3.36 -15.30
N ALA A 145 -24.37 -2.24 -15.27
CA ALA A 145 -25.35 -1.92 -16.30
C ALA A 145 -24.65 -1.34 -17.52
N GLN A 146 -24.48 -2.12 -18.58
CA GLN A 146 -24.08 -1.69 -19.95
C GLN A 146 -22.77 -0.88 -20.10
N ARG A 147 -22.10 -0.50 -19.02
CA ARG A 147 -20.85 0.29 -19.01
C ARG A 147 -19.90 -0.22 -17.96
N LEU A 148 -18.65 -0.48 -18.36
CA LEU A 148 -17.57 -0.79 -17.45
C LEU A 148 -17.01 0.51 -16.83
N ARG A 149 -17.09 0.65 -15.51
CA ARG A 149 -16.60 1.81 -14.76
C ARG A 149 -15.28 1.47 -14.10
N LEU A 150 -14.22 2.03 -14.61
CA LEU A 150 -12.87 1.80 -14.13
C LEU A 150 -12.39 2.99 -13.31
N VAL A 151 -11.55 2.72 -12.33
CA VAL A 151 -10.96 3.76 -11.48
C VAL A 151 -9.45 3.57 -11.34
N PHE A 152 -8.73 4.67 -11.40
CA PHE A 152 -7.33 4.75 -10.96
C PHE A 152 -7.29 5.56 -9.66
N LEU A 153 -6.77 4.96 -8.58
CA LEU A 153 -6.65 5.60 -7.27
C LEU A 153 -5.22 5.48 -6.76
N ALA A 154 -4.39 6.45 -7.09
CA ALA A 154 -3.01 6.55 -6.60
C ALA A 154 -2.48 7.98 -6.80
N ARG A 155 -1.26 8.27 -6.36
CA ARG A 155 -0.57 9.47 -6.79
C ARG A 155 -0.43 9.49 -8.31
N ILE A 156 -0.84 10.57 -8.94
CA ILE A 156 -0.78 10.75 -10.40
C ILE A 156 0.68 11.05 -10.78
N ILE A 157 1.39 10.01 -11.18
CA ILE A 157 2.77 10.03 -11.68
C ILE A 157 2.96 8.94 -12.73
N MET A 158 3.84 9.16 -13.70
CA MET A 158 4.07 8.21 -14.79
C MET A 158 4.48 6.82 -14.29
N GLU A 159 5.27 6.77 -13.22
CA GLU A 159 5.74 5.51 -12.63
C GLU A 159 4.60 4.64 -12.02
N LYS A 160 3.38 5.18 -11.92
CA LYS A 160 2.19 4.41 -11.56
C LYS A 160 1.46 3.80 -12.76
N GLY A 161 2.08 3.86 -13.96
CA GLY A 161 1.59 3.23 -15.17
C GLY A 161 0.51 4.03 -15.90
N LEU A 162 0.57 5.37 -15.82
CA LEU A 162 -0.35 6.23 -16.56
C LEU A 162 -0.26 6.02 -18.07
N ASP A 163 0.92 5.74 -18.59
CA ASP A 163 1.17 5.41 -20.00
C ASP A 163 0.37 4.18 -20.47
N VAL A 164 0.30 3.14 -19.64
CA VAL A 164 -0.48 1.92 -19.93
C VAL A 164 -1.98 2.23 -19.94
N ILE A 165 -2.46 3.05 -18.98
CA ILE A 165 -3.88 3.45 -18.95
C ILE A 165 -4.20 4.34 -20.15
N PHE A 166 -3.34 5.28 -20.51
CA PHE A 166 -3.54 6.14 -21.68
C PHE A 166 -3.50 5.35 -23.00
N ALA A 167 -2.68 4.30 -23.09
CA ALA A 167 -2.72 3.43 -24.25
C ALA A 167 -4.07 2.70 -24.37
N TYR A 168 -4.69 2.31 -23.25
CA TYR A 168 -6.06 1.79 -23.26
C TYR A 168 -7.07 2.86 -23.66
N CYS A 169 -6.92 4.09 -23.19
CA CYS A 169 -7.75 5.21 -23.63
C CYS A 169 -7.61 5.47 -25.14
N ASP A 170 -6.39 5.46 -25.69
CA ASP A 170 -6.15 5.61 -27.12
C ASP A 170 -6.79 4.46 -27.92
N PHE A 171 -6.75 3.23 -27.40
CA PHE A 171 -7.46 2.08 -27.98
C PHE A 171 -8.99 2.30 -28.01
N LEU A 172 -9.59 2.76 -26.92
CA LEU A 172 -11.04 3.06 -26.85
C LEU A 172 -11.43 4.16 -27.84
N MET A 173 -10.63 5.25 -27.95
CA MET A 173 -10.83 6.32 -28.94
C MET A 173 -10.79 5.80 -30.36
N LYS A 174 -9.76 5.03 -30.71
CA LYS A 174 -9.58 4.45 -32.06
C LYS A 174 -10.75 3.56 -32.46
N ASN A 175 -11.35 2.84 -31.49
CA ASN A 175 -12.44 1.92 -31.72
C ASN A 175 -13.82 2.54 -31.45
N HIS A 176 -13.91 3.86 -31.27
CA HIS A 176 -15.15 4.61 -31.03
C HIS A 176 -16.01 4.04 -29.87
N ARG A 177 -15.35 3.55 -28.82
CA ARG A 177 -16.00 2.91 -27.66
C ARG A 177 -16.61 3.97 -26.74
N THR A 178 -17.83 3.69 -26.26
CA THR A 178 -18.58 4.57 -25.34
C THR A 178 -19.09 3.82 -24.10
N ASP A 179 -18.79 2.55 -24.03
CA ASP A 179 -19.25 1.61 -22.99
C ASP A 179 -18.25 1.45 -21.83
N VAL A 180 -17.19 2.27 -21.78
CA VAL A 180 -16.20 2.32 -20.71
C VAL A 180 -16.09 3.74 -20.18
N THR A 181 -15.91 3.89 -18.86
CA THR A 181 -15.51 5.16 -18.23
C THR A 181 -14.30 4.92 -17.34
N ILE A 182 -13.40 5.91 -17.24
CA ILE A 182 -12.17 5.82 -16.44
C ILE A 182 -12.04 7.08 -15.61
N ASP A 183 -12.17 6.96 -14.29
CA ASP A 183 -12.01 8.07 -13.38
C ASP A 183 -10.65 7.99 -12.66
N PHE A 184 -10.00 9.16 -12.52
CA PHE A 184 -8.68 9.28 -11.91
C PHE A 184 -8.77 10.06 -10.60
N TYR A 185 -8.29 9.44 -9.52
CA TYR A 185 -8.19 10.08 -8.21
C TYR A 185 -6.75 10.08 -7.71
N GLY A 186 -6.31 11.20 -7.20
CA GLY A 186 -5.01 11.34 -6.55
C GLY A 186 -4.38 12.70 -6.72
N MET A 187 -3.37 12.97 -5.92
CA MET A 187 -2.57 14.17 -6.05
C MET A 187 -1.66 14.06 -7.27
N ILE A 188 -1.72 15.04 -8.15
CA ILE A 188 -0.87 15.11 -9.34
C ILE A 188 0.53 15.60 -8.93
N ALA A 189 1.57 14.88 -9.34
CA ALA A 189 2.93 15.35 -9.20
C ALA A 189 3.21 16.48 -10.21
N GLU A 190 3.88 17.54 -9.76
CA GLU A 190 4.08 18.73 -10.59
C GLU A 190 4.77 18.41 -11.93
N LYS A 191 5.72 17.48 -11.93
CA LYS A 191 6.44 17.05 -13.14
C LYS A 191 5.57 16.44 -14.23
N ASP A 192 4.43 15.85 -13.86
CA ASP A 192 3.54 15.11 -14.77
C ASP A 192 2.21 15.83 -15.02
N LYS A 193 2.00 17.01 -14.41
CA LYS A 193 0.71 17.68 -14.34
C LYS A 193 0.16 18.08 -15.69
N ASP A 194 0.93 18.82 -16.46
CA ASP A 194 0.46 19.33 -17.76
C ASP A 194 0.20 18.20 -18.74
N TYR A 195 1.08 17.21 -18.76
CA TYR A 195 0.91 16.01 -19.60
C TYR A 195 -0.36 15.24 -19.21
N PHE A 196 -0.54 14.99 -17.92
CA PHE A 196 -1.70 14.24 -17.41
C PHE A 196 -3.01 14.94 -17.74
N LEU A 197 -3.13 16.24 -17.42
CA LEU A 197 -4.36 17.00 -17.65
C LEU A 197 -4.69 17.09 -19.14
N THR A 198 -3.70 17.40 -19.99
CA THR A 198 -3.89 17.43 -21.45
C THR A 198 -4.38 16.08 -22.00
N LYS A 199 -3.82 14.97 -21.50
CA LYS A 199 -4.23 13.62 -21.94
C LYS A 199 -5.66 13.31 -21.48
N VAL A 200 -5.98 13.48 -20.19
CA VAL A 200 -7.31 13.17 -19.66
C VAL A 200 -8.39 14.01 -20.33
N ASP A 201 -8.16 15.31 -20.53
CA ASP A 201 -9.12 16.21 -21.19
C ASP A 201 -9.40 15.84 -22.65
N SER A 202 -8.49 15.11 -23.30
CA SER A 202 -8.67 14.64 -24.67
C SER A 202 -9.59 13.41 -24.78
N TYR A 203 -9.94 12.73 -23.67
CA TYR A 203 -10.76 11.53 -23.68
C TYR A 203 -12.18 11.82 -23.14
N PRO A 204 -13.25 11.61 -23.94
CA PRO A 204 -14.63 11.92 -23.53
C PRO A 204 -15.17 11.01 -22.41
N PHE A 205 -14.48 9.91 -22.11
CA PHE A 205 -14.81 8.93 -21.08
C PHE A 205 -13.80 8.94 -19.91
N GLY A 206 -12.76 9.77 -19.98
CA GLY A 206 -11.76 9.95 -18.92
C GLY A 206 -12.06 11.17 -18.07
N THR A 207 -11.98 11.08 -16.75
CA THR A 207 -12.23 12.25 -15.89
C THR A 207 -11.27 12.27 -14.70
N TYR A 208 -10.61 13.40 -14.47
CA TYR A 208 -9.91 13.65 -13.22
C TYR A 208 -10.86 14.18 -12.15
N LYS A 209 -11.00 13.47 -11.04
CA LYS A 209 -11.91 13.75 -9.93
C LYS A 209 -11.24 14.41 -8.73
N GLY A 210 -9.97 14.73 -8.81
CA GLY A 210 -9.24 15.32 -7.69
C GLY A 210 -8.75 14.28 -6.66
N VAL A 211 -8.56 14.72 -5.42
CA VAL A 211 -8.06 13.87 -4.32
C VAL A 211 -9.23 13.40 -3.47
N ALA A 212 -9.44 12.09 -3.42
CA ALA A 212 -10.46 11.50 -2.56
C ALA A 212 -10.09 11.64 -1.07
N GLN A 213 -11.07 11.94 -0.22
CA GLN A 213 -10.91 11.92 1.22
C GLN A 213 -10.86 10.47 1.71
N GLN A 214 -9.96 10.16 2.62
CA GLN A 214 -9.69 8.78 3.04
C GLN A 214 -10.94 8.04 3.58
N GLN A 215 -11.80 8.75 4.29
CA GLN A 215 -13.04 8.23 4.86
C GLN A 215 -14.09 7.88 3.81
N ASP A 216 -14.07 8.54 2.66
CA ASP A 216 -15.08 8.40 1.61
C ASP A 216 -14.65 7.35 0.55
N ILE A 217 -13.40 6.88 0.59
CA ILE A 217 -12.84 5.96 -0.40
C ILE A 217 -13.69 4.68 -0.54
N PRO A 218 -14.14 3.99 0.52
CA PRO A 218 -14.90 2.76 0.36
C PRO A 218 -16.22 2.97 -0.39
N THR A 219 -16.99 3.98 -0.01
CA THR A 219 -18.26 4.33 -0.67
C THR A 219 -18.04 4.83 -2.11
N LEU A 220 -16.94 5.53 -2.35
CA LEU A 220 -16.57 5.99 -3.68
C LEU A 220 -16.25 4.79 -4.58
N LEU A 221 -15.40 3.88 -4.10
CA LEU A 221 -14.90 2.75 -4.90
C LEU A 221 -15.99 1.71 -5.19
N GLU A 222 -16.94 1.48 -4.29
CA GLU A 222 -18.03 0.52 -4.56
C GLU A 222 -18.85 0.85 -5.82
N SER A 223 -18.81 2.11 -6.28
CA SER A 223 -19.48 2.53 -7.50
C SER A 223 -18.76 2.13 -8.79
N TYR A 224 -17.54 1.58 -8.73
CA TYR A 224 -16.74 1.15 -9.86
C TYR A 224 -16.76 -0.38 -10.02
N ASP A 225 -16.31 -0.83 -11.17
CA ASP A 225 -16.31 -2.24 -11.53
C ASP A 225 -14.93 -2.89 -11.32
N ALA A 226 -13.86 -2.15 -11.57
CA ALA A 226 -12.50 -2.58 -11.28
C ALA A 226 -11.56 -1.39 -11.07
N MET A 227 -10.47 -1.62 -10.35
CA MET A 227 -9.40 -0.66 -10.19
C MET A 227 -8.23 -0.99 -11.11
N LEU A 228 -7.68 0.06 -11.77
CA LEU A 228 -6.49 -0.01 -12.61
C LEU A 228 -5.24 0.25 -11.77
N PHE A 229 -4.28 -0.69 -11.77
CA PHE A 229 -3.04 -0.58 -11.02
C PHE A 229 -1.82 -1.06 -11.83
N PRO A 230 -1.55 -0.50 -13.03
CA PRO A 230 -0.44 -0.93 -13.89
C PRO A 230 0.91 -0.33 -13.46
N THR A 231 1.27 -0.48 -12.18
CA THR A 231 2.48 0.15 -11.61
C THR A 231 3.77 -0.30 -12.28
N HIS A 232 4.69 0.64 -12.52
CA HIS A 232 6.08 0.39 -12.94
C HIS A 232 7.06 0.28 -11.76
N TYR A 233 6.57 0.30 -10.51
CA TYR A 233 7.41 0.03 -9.33
C TYR A 233 7.52 -1.47 -9.09
N PRO A 234 8.70 -2.10 -9.34
CA PRO A 234 8.83 -3.55 -9.22
C PRO A 234 8.75 -4.03 -7.76
N THR A 235 8.99 -3.15 -6.81
CA THR A 235 9.06 -3.47 -5.37
C THR A 235 8.01 -2.74 -4.54
N GLU A 236 6.83 -2.50 -5.11
CA GLU A 236 5.67 -2.15 -4.28
C GLU A 236 5.55 -3.19 -3.16
N GLY A 237 5.21 -2.76 -1.94
CA GLY A 237 4.86 -3.69 -0.87
C GLY A 237 3.41 -4.14 -1.02
N ILE A 238 2.60 -3.85 0.00
CA ILE A 238 1.15 -3.96 -0.07
C ILE A 238 0.56 -2.56 -0.28
N PRO A 239 0.17 -2.20 -1.53
CA PRO A 239 -0.36 -0.87 -1.84
C PRO A 239 -1.69 -0.63 -1.13
N GLY A 240 -1.78 0.50 -0.43
CA GLY A 240 -2.99 0.87 0.32
C GLY A 240 -4.24 1.02 -0.56
N SER A 241 -4.09 1.45 -1.81
CA SER A 241 -5.21 1.57 -2.75
C SER A 241 -5.77 0.21 -3.19
N VAL A 242 -4.91 -0.82 -3.33
CA VAL A 242 -5.40 -2.19 -3.61
C VAL A 242 -6.20 -2.73 -2.43
N LEU A 243 -5.80 -2.41 -1.19
CA LEU A 243 -6.59 -2.77 -0.01
C LEU A 243 -7.93 -2.02 0.00
N ASP A 244 -7.94 -0.75 -0.37
CA ASP A 244 -9.16 0.04 -0.49
C ASP A 244 -10.11 -0.57 -1.53
N ALA A 245 -9.59 -1.00 -2.69
CA ALA A 245 -10.37 -1.69 -3.72
C ALA A 245 -11.01 -2.98 -3.17
N TYR A 246 -10.24 -3.81 -2.50
CA TYR A 246 -10.75 -5.06 -1.93
C TYR A 246 -11.79 -4.85 -0.83
N ILE A 247 -11.58 -3.89 0.07
CA ILE A 247 -12.55 -3.52 1.10
C ILE A 247 -13.85 -3.04 0.48
N SER A 248 -13.78 -2.38 -0.67
CA SER A 248 -14.93 -1.88 -1.43
C SER A 248 -15.54 -2.92 -2.38
N GLY A 249 -14.99 -4.14 -2.42
CA GLY A 249 -15.50 -5.24 -3.22
C GLY A 249 -15.24 -5.09 -4.72
N ILE A 250 -14.18 -4.39 -5.13
CA ILE A 250 -13.80 -4.30 -6.54
C ILE A 250 -12.46 -5.00 -6.83
N PRO A 251 -12.36 -5.78 -7.92
CA PRO A 251 -11.13 -6.43 -8.34
C PRO A 251 -10.13 -5.43 -8.91
N VAL A 252 -8.88 -5.87 -9.07
CA VAL A 252 -7.79 -5.04 -9.55
C VAL A 252 -7.17 -5.61 -10.82
N ILE A 253 -7.01 -4.80 -11.86
CA ILE A 253 -6.17 -5.13 -13.03
C ILE A 253 -4.79 -4.52 -12.76
N ALA A 254 -3.76 -5.36 -12.69
CA ALA A 254 -2.44 -4.92 -12.25
C ALA A 254 -1.30 -5.58 -13.01
N THR A 255 -0.15 -4.89 -13.08
CA THR A 255 1.11 -5.50 -13.52
C THR A 255 1.66 -6.47 -12.47
N ASN A 256 2.45 -7.45 -12.90
CA ASN A 256 3.06 -8.47 -12.05
C ASN A 256 4.32 -7.94 -11.36
N TRP A 257 4.18 -6.99 -10.41
CA TRP A 257 5.31 -6.59 -9.57
C TRP A 257 5.71 -7.73 -8.62
N VAL A 258 6.89 -7.65 -8.01
CA VAL A 258 7.50 -8.75 -7.23
C VAL A 258 6.57 -9.38 -6.19
N TYR A 259 5.65 -8.62 -5.61
CA TYR A 259 4.73 -9.08 -4.56
C TYR A 259 3.27 -9.18 -5.03
N ALA A 260 3.00 -9.02 -6.32
CA ALA A 260 1.64 -8.97 -6.85
C ALA A 260 0.84 -10.24 -6.51
N SER A 261 1.44 -11.40 -6.69
CA SER A 261 0.79 -12.71 -6.45
C SER A 261 0.50 -13.02 -4.99
N GLU A 262 1.10 -12.31 -4.03
CA GLU A 262 0.70 -12.43 -2.62
C GLU A 262 -0.58 -11.65 -2.32
N LEU A 263 -0.83 -10.60 -3.08
CA LEU A 263 -1.96 -9.70 -2.88
C LEU A 263 -3.13 -10.00 -3.82
N ILE A 264 -2.85 -10.36 -5.07
CA ILE A 264 -3.85 -10.60 -6.11
C ILE A 264 -3.88 -12.09 -6.46
N ASP A 265 -5.01 -12.74 -6.23
CA ASP A 265 -5.29 -14.08 -6.73
C ASP A 265 -5.78 -13.95 -8.16
N ASN A 266 -4.87 -14.21 -9.12
CA ASN A 266 -5.13 -14.03 -10.55
C ASN A 266 -6.35 -14.82 -11.02
N GLY A 267 -7.28 -14.16 -11.72
CA GLY A 267 -8.56 -14.71 -12.15
C GLY A 267 -9.61 -14.84 -11.04
N LYS A 268 -9.30 -14.43 -9.77
CA LYS A 268 -10.25 -14.50 -8.64
C LYS A 268 -10.49 -13.15 -7.98
N THR A 269 -9.45 -12.43 -7.61
CA THR A 269 -9.57 -11.11 -6.97
C THR A 269 -9.07 -9.98 -7.87
N GLY A 270 -8.68 -10.33 -9.09
CA GLY A 270 -8.19 -9.42 -10.10
C GLY A 270 -7.48 -10.15 -11.23
N ILE A 271 -6.91 -9.38 -12.15
CA ILE A 271 -6.14 -9.89 -13.28
C ILE A 271 -4.71 -9.34 -13.18
N ILE A 272 -3.72 -10.24 -13.24
CA ILE A 272 -2.31 -9.89 -13.27
C ILE A 272 -1.82 -10.01 -14.71
N VAL A 273 -1.29 -8.91 -15.26
CA VAL A 273 -0.64 -8.88 -16.57
C VAL A 273 0.89 -8.84 -16.41
N PRO A 274 1.69 -9.17 -17.43
CA PRO A 274 3.15 -9.08 -17.35
C PRO A 274 3.63 -7.74 -16.81
N PHE A 275 4.79 -7.71 -16.13
CA PHE A 275 5.33 -6.45 -15.60
C PHE A 275 5.90 -5.55 -16.72
N ASP A 276 6.63 -6.15 -17.64
CA ASP A 276 7.21 -5.46 -18.81
C ASP A 276 6.36 -5.69 -20.05
N ASN A 277 6.32 -4.69 -20.93
CA ASN A 277 5.58 -4.74 -22.23
C ASN A 277 4.11 -5.15 -22.07
N CYS A 278 3.47 -4.72 -20.99
CA CYS A 278 2.16 -5.17 -20.55
C CYS A 278 0.97 -4.55 -21.31
N THR A 279 1.18 -3.54 -22.15
CA THR A 279 0.10 -2.71 -22.70
C THR A 279 -0.99 -3.52 -23.39
N ASP A 280 -0.63 -4.43 -24.29
CA ASP A 280 -1.60 -5.26 -25.02
C ASP A 280 -2.37 -6.21 -24.09
N ASP A 281 -1.67 -6.80 -23.12
CA ASP A 281 -2.32 -7.71 -22.17
C ASP A 281 -3.18 -6.95 -21.15
N PHE A 282 -2.81 -5.71 -20.82
CA PHE A 282 -3.64 -4.84 -19.98
C PHE A 282 -4.94 -4.44 -20.72
N ILE A 283 -4.85 -4.09 -22.00
CA ILE A 283 -6.02 -3.82 -22.85
C ILE A 283 -6.92 -5.05 -22.89
N LYS A 284 -6.36 -6.24 -23.18
CA LYS A 284 -7.12 -7.50 -23.21
C LYS A 284 -7.80 -7.79 -21.85
N ALA A 285 -7.13 -7.52 -20.72
CA ALA A 285 -7.71 -7.71 -19.41
C ALA A 285 -8.90 -6.77 -19.15
N CYS A 286 -8.81 -5.50 -19.56
CA CYS A 286 -9.94 -4.57 -19.47
C CYS A 286 -11.11 -5.01 -20.36
N GLU A 287 -10.83 -5.37 -21.62
CA GLU A 287 -11.85 -5.87 -22.56
C GLU A 287 -12.48 -7.19 -22.09
N HIS A 288 -11.69 -8.07 -21.45
CA HIS A 288 -12.21 -9.31 -20.87
C HIS A 288 -13.27 -9.00 -19.79
N LEU A 289 -13.00 -8.13 -18.84
CA LEU A 289 -13.98 -7.77 -17.81
C LEU A 289 -15.25 -7.14 -18.37
N LEU A 290 -15.13 -6.37 -19.45
CA LEU A 290 -16.28 -5.77 -20.13
C LEU A 290 -17.23 -6.83 -20.74
N HIS A 291 -16.68 -7.92 -21.25
CA HIS A 291 -17.45 -8.95 -21.94
C HIS A 291 -17.81 -10.16 -21.09
N HIS A 292 -17.34 -10.24 -19.82
CA HIS A 292 -17.57 -11.38 -18.92
C HIS A 292 -18.13 -10.90 -17.57
N GLU A 293 -19.34 -10.38 -17.58
CA GLU A 293 -20.00 -9.79 -16.40
C GLU A 293 -20.11 -10.78 -15.22
N ASP A 294 -20.40 -12.04 -15.48
CA ASP A 294 -20.52 -13.06 -14.44
C ASP A 294 -19.19 -13.28 -13.72
N GLU A 295 -18.08 -13.34 -14.47
CA GLU A 295 -16.72 -13.47 -13.90
C GLU A 295 -16.37 -12.22 -13.09
N LEU A 296 -16.67 -11.03 -13.61
CA LEU A 296 -16.46 -9.77 -12.89
C LEU A 296 -17.23 -9.74 -11.57
N ASN A 297 -18.50 -10.14 -11.58
CA ASN A 297 -19.32 -10.18 -10.37
C ASN A 297 -18.80 -11.20 -9.35
N GLN A 298 -18.25 -12.33 -9.81
CA GLN A 298 -17.60 -13.29 -8.94
C GLN A 298 -16.29 -12.72 -8.37
N MET A 299 -15.47 -12.06 -9.19
CA MET A 299 -14.25 -11.39 -8.74
C MET A 299 -14.55 -10.32 -7.69
N LYS A 300 -15.63 -9.54 -7.85
CA LYS A 300 -16.07 -8.54 -6.84
C LYS A 300 -16.31 -9.20 -5.48
N LYS A 301 -17.04 -10.31 -5.45
CA LYS A 301 -17.29 -11.06 -4.20
C LYS A 301 -16.00 -11.57 -3.57
N MET A 302 -15.12 -12.16 -4.38
CA MET A 302 -13.84 -12.71 -3.89
C MET A 302 -12.89 -11.59 -3.41
N ALA A 303 -12.86 -10.45 -4.09
CA ALA A 303 -12.11 -9.27 -3.68
C ALA A 303 -12.56 -8.77 -2.29
N TYR A 304 -13.88 -8.67 -2.07
CA TYR A 304 -14.42 -8.29 -0.78
C TYR A 304 -14.05 -9.27 0.35
N GLU A 305 -14.19 -10.58 0.11
CA GLU A 305 -13.80 -11.59 1.10
C GLU A 305 -12.31 -11.49 1.45
N LYS A 306 -11.47 -11.30 0.46
CA LYS A 306 -10.03 -11.06 0.67
C LYS A 306 -9.77 -9.75 1.43
N GLY A 307 -10.55 -8.71 1.15
CA GLY A 307 -10.46 -7.42 1.84
C GLY A 307 -10.61 -7.51 3.36
N LYS A 308 -11.38 -8.47 3.86
CA LYS A 308 -11.57 -8.69 5.30
C LYS A 308 -10.27 -9.03 6.02
N THR A 309 -9.31 -9.69 5.34
CA THR A 309 -8.01 -10.04 5.93
C THR A 309 -7.07 -8.85 6.09
N TYR A 310 -7.41 -7.69 5.52
CA TYR A 310 -6.67 -6.44 5.63
C TYR A 310 -7.34 -5.40 6.54
N ARG A 311 -8.33 -5.81 7.31
CA ARG A 311 -8.94 -4.96 8.35
C ARG A 311 -8.08 -4.94 9.62
N SER A 312 -8.26 -3.91 10.42
CA SER A 312 -7.50 -3.70 11.66
C SER A 312 -7.59 -4.86 12.65
N ASP A 313 -8.68 -5.63 12.66
CA ASP A 313 -8.86 -6.77 13.56
C ASP A 313 -7.84 -7.89 13.31
N TYR A 314 -7.50 -8.16 12.05
CA TYR A 314 -6.46 -9.11 11.70
C TYR A 314 -5.09 -8.68 12.22
N ALA A 315 -4.72 -7.42 11.98
CA ALA A 315 -3.48 -6.85 12.49
C ALA A 315 -3.46 -6.82 14.04
N LYS A 316 -4.60 -6.52 14.68
CA LYS A 316 -4.76 -6.56 16.14
C LYS A 316 -4.47 -7.95 16.71
N ALA A 317 -4.97 -9.00 16.07
CA ALA A 317 -4.69 -10.37 16.50
C ALA A 317 -3.19 -10.69 16.50
N ILE A 318 -2.47 -10.27 15.44
CA ILE A 318 -1.01 -10.44 15.34
C ILE A 318 -0.28 -9.61 16.41
N LEU A 319 -0.63 -8.33 16.55
CA LEU A 319 0.08 -7.42 17.44
C LEU A 319 -0.19 -7.69 18.94
N ASN A 320 -1.31 -8.33 19.28
CA ASN A 320 -1.62 -8.72 20.66
C ASN A 320 -0.54 -9.59 21.31
N GLU A 321 0.18 -10.41 20.54
CA GLU A 321 1.27 -11.23 21.05
C GLU A 321 2.45 -10.38 21.59
N TYR A 322 2.66 -9.18 21.02
CA TYR A 322 3.82 -8.34 21.29
C TYR A 322 3.50 -7.12 22.16
N PHE A 323 2.25 -6.66 22.13
CA PHE A 323 1.85 -5.38 22.73
C PHE A 323 0.77 -5.50 23.81
N LYS A 324 0.31 -6.72 24.13
CA LYS A 324 -0.63 -6.90 25.23
C LYS A 324 -0.07 -6.27 26.51
N THR A 325 -0.81 -5.34 27.11
CA THR A 325 -0.57 -4.90 28.47
C THR A 325 -0.90 -6.05 29.42
N MET A 326 0.08 -6.48 30.23
CA MET A 326 -0.19 -7.38 31.35
C MET A 326 -1.00 -6.65 32.40
#